data_5b7cd825b8061dcc29c666d3819787d4
#
_entry.id   5b7cd825b8061dcc29c666d3819787d4
#
_cell.length_a   1.000
_cell.length_b   1.000
_cell.length_c   1.000
_cell.angle_alpha   90.00
_cell.angle_beta   90.00
_cell.angle_gamma   90.00
#
_symmetry.space_group_name_H-M   'P 1'
#
loop_
_entity.id
_entity.type
_entity.pdbx_description
1 polymer ?
#
loop_
_entity_poly.entity_id
_entity_poly.type
_entity_poly.pdbx_seq_one_letter_code
_entity_poly.pdbx_strand_id
1 'polypeptide(L)'
;MKFTMLFAMLLCPIMLMAQKVKTVAGEYTYAAPQNVTLREAKDYALQRAKIKALADEFGTTVSMTNSSFAKETSSESIDKFVQVAEYEVNGEWIETVGKPDITVISQDDGFLITAKVKGKAREIKRAKVEFMAKVLCNGTDDKFETDRFNTNDQLYLSFQSPTDGYCLVYLIDESQKAYCLLPYRQQTTGNFPVKANRRYVLFSPKDADRSIASLVDEYILNSQESKEYNQLYIIFSPNPLTKTIDRSTTELMPRETTVENFRKWLARCRRNDLDMAV
;
A
#
# COMPACT_ATOMS: atom_id res chain seq x y z
N MET A 1 65.96 9.38 -19.20
CA MET A 1 65.20 8.57 -18.27
C MET A 1 63.72 8.91 -18.41
N LYS A 2 62.93 8.02 -19.03
CA LYS A 2 61.49 8.22 -19.23
C LYS A 2 60.78 7.37 -18.17
N PHE A 3 60.09 8.02 -17.25
CA PHE A 3 59.26 7.37 -16.21
C PHE A 3 57.88 7.10 -16.82
N THR A 4 57.58 5.85 -17.10
CA THR A 4 56.25 5.40 -17.53
C THR A 4 55.42 5.07 -16.31
N MET A 5 54.47 5.92 -15.98
CA MET A 5 53.53 5.74 -14.85
C MET A 5 52.41 4.80 -15.30
N LEU A 6 52.43 3.56 -14.84
CA LEU A 6 51.41 2.55 -15.09
C LEU A 6 50.21 2.80 -14.16
N PHE A 7 49.11 3.33 -14.73
CA PHE A 7 47.83 3.56 -14.02
C PHE A 7 47.06 2.23 -13.96
N ALA A 8 47.19 1.53 -12.85
CA ALA A 8 46.39 0.32 -12.59
C ALA A 8 44.97 0.74 -12.21
N MET A 9 44.05 0.65 -13.19
CA MET A 9 42.63 0.88 -13.00
C MET A 9 42.04 -0.30 -12.22
N LEU A 10 41.78 -0.09 -10.90
CA LEU A 10 41.19 -1.06 -10.02
C LEU A 10 39.69 -1.17 -10.37
N LEU A 11 39.33 -2.16 -11.22
CA LEU A 11 37.93 -2.54 -11.47
C LEU A 11 37.38 -3.19 -10.17
N CYS A 12 36.69 -2.42 -9.36
CA CYS A 12 35.89 -2.96 -8.24
C CYS A 12 34.65 -3.64 -8.84
N PRO A 13 34.46 -4.96 -8.71
CA PRO A 13 33.22 -5.59 -9.17
C PRO A 13 32.10 -5.14 -8.25
N ILE A 14 31.20 -4.30 -8.76
CA ILE A 14 29.93 -4.00 -8.12
C ILE A 14 29.14 -5.30 -8.14
N MET A 15 29.17 -6.04 -7.05
CA MET A 15 28.29 -7.20 -6.83
C MET A 15 26.85 -6.67 -6.76
N LEU A 16 26.19 -6.56 -7.91
CA LEU A 16 24.73 -6.44 -7.93
C LEU A 16 24.17 -7.70 -7.26
N MET A 17 23.67 -7.56 -6.06
CA MET A 17 22.90 -8.59 -5.36
C MET A 17 21.59 -8.76 -6.12
N ALA A 18 21.60 -9.56 -7.17
CA ALA A 18 20.38 -9.95 -7.90
C ALA A 18 19.44 -10.67 -6.91
N GLN A 19 18.29 -10.11 -6.67
CA GLN A 19 17.25 -10.75 -5.85
C GLN A 19 16.87 -12.08 -6.51
N LYS A 20 16.84 -13.16 -5.70
CA LYS A 20 16.55 -14.50 -6.19
C LYS A 20 15.11 -14.58 -6.71
N VAL A 21 14.97 -14.82 -8.01
CA VAL A 21 13.69 -15.06 -8.66
C VAL A 21 13.30 -16.52 -8.48
N LYS A 22 12.06 -16.76 -8.02
CA LYS A 22 11.49 -18.09 -7.84
C LYS A 22 10.33 -18.31 -8.79
N THR A 23 10.08 -19.56 -9.15
CA THR A 23 8.86 -19.95 -9.87
C THR A 23 7.79 -20.33 -8.84
N VAL A 24 6.64 -19.66 -8.92
CA VAL A 24 5.50 -19.83 -8.03
C VAL A 24 4.26 -20.25 -8.81
N ALA A 25 3.35 -20.97 -8.17
CA ALA A 25 2.08 -21.35 -8.75
C ALA A 25 0.96 -21.17 -7.72
N GLY A 26 -0.20 -20.74 -8.17
CA GLY A 26 -1.37 -20.55 -7.32
C GLY A 26 -2.65 -20.92 -8.03
N GLU A 27 -3.64 -21.28 -7.21
CA GLU A 27 -4.99 -21.58 -7.61
C GLU A 27 -5.97 -20.86 -6.71
N TYR A 28 -7.01 -20.29 -7.30
CA TYR A 28 -8.10 -19.65 -6.55
C TYR A 28 -9.44 -19.93 -7.23
N THR A 29 -10.45 -20.24 -6.41
CA THR A 29 -11.82 -20.43 -6.86
C THR A 29 -12.69 -19.28 -6.36
N TYR A 30 -13.37 -18.62 -7.26
CA TYR A 30 -14.24 -17.48 -6.99
C TYR A 30 -15.69 -17.83 -7.37
N ALA A 31 -16.60 -17.70 -6.40
CA ALA A 31 -18.04 -17.75 -6.64
C ALA A 31 -18.52 -16.32 -6.98
N ALA A 32 -18.65 -16.03 -8.27
CA ALA A 32 -19.05 -14.71 -8.76
C ALA A 32 -20.56 -14.57 -8.75
N PRO A 33 -21.13 -13.52 -8.12
CA PRO A 33 -22.58 -13.27 -8.12
C PRO A 33 -23.05 -12.79 -9.50
N GLN A 34 -24.37 -12.78 -9.71
CA GLN A 34 -25.00 -12.43 -11.01
C GLN A 34 -24.71 -11.00 -11.50
N ASN A 35 -24.43 -10.07 -10.58
CA ASN A 35 -24.16 -8.67 -10.92
C ASN A 35 -22.72 -8.39 -11.40
N VAL A 36 -21.87 -9.42 -11.46
CA VAL A 36 -20.48 -9.33 -11.95
C VAL A 36 -20.38 -9.95 -13.35
N THR A 37 -19.73 -9.26 -14.27
CA THR A 37 -19.52 -9.81 -15.60
C THR A 37 -18.53 -10.98 -15.58
N LEU A 38 -18.71 -11.95 -16.49
CA LEU A 38 -17.80 -13.10 -16.60
C LEU A 38 -16.33 -12.70 -16.80
N ARG A 39 -16.08 -11.57 -17.48
CA ARG A 39 -14.74 -11.03 -17.69
C ARG A 39 -14.14 -10.55 -16.37
N GLU A 40 -14.85 -9.71 -15.65
CA GLU A 40 -14.40 -9.21 -14.33
C GLU A 40 -14.16 -10.34 -13.35
N ALA A 41 -15.08 -11.32 -13.32
CA ALA A 41 -14.95 -12.49 -12.46
C ALA A 41 -13.72 -13.35 -12.77
N LYS A 42 -13.37 -13.54 -14.07
CA LYS A 42 -12.15 -14.23 -14.50
C LYS A 42 -10.89 -13.44 -14.08
N ASP A 43 -10.89 -12.13 -14.31
CA ASP A 43 -9.76 -11.26 -13.97
C ASP A 43 -9.56 -11.23 -12.45
N TYR A 44 -10.63 -11.18 -11.68
CA TYR A 44 -10.59 -11.27 -10.22
C TYR A 44 -10.00 -12.60 -9.74
N ALA A 45 -10.53 -13.73 -10.21
CA ALA A 45 -10.03 -15.06 -9.83
C ALA A 45 -8.54 -15.23 -10.16
N LEU A 46 -8.09 -14.71 -11.32
CA LEU A 46 -6.69 -14.75 -11.73
C LEU A 46 -5.79 -13.89 -10.82
N GLN A 47 -6.22 -12.68 -10.45
CA GLN A 47 -5.46 -11.84 -9.54
C GLN A 47 -5.35 -12.49 -8.15
N ARG A 48 -6.43 -13.08 -7.65
CA ARG A 48 -6.43 -13.81 -6.37
C ARG A 48 -5.52 -15.04 -6.40
N ALA A 49 -5.49 -15.79 -7.50
CA ALA A 49 -4.57 -16.92 -7.66
C ALA A 49 -3.09 -16.47 -7.59
N LYS A 50 -2.75 -15.32 -8.20
CA LYS A 50 -1.41 -14.73 -8.12
C LYS A 50 -1.06 -14.31 -6.69
N ILE A 51 -1.98 -13.62 -6.01
CA ILE A 51 -1.78 -13.17 -4.62
C ILE A 51 -1.56 -14.39 -3.71
N LYS A 52 -2.37 -15.44 -3.86
CA LYS A 52 -2.21 -16.65 -3.11
C LYS A 52 -0.86 -17.33 -3.34
N ALA A 53 -0.42 -17.42 -4.60
CA ALA A 53 0.91 -17.96 -4.93
C ALA A 53 2.05 -17.19 -4.25
N LEU A 54 1.95 -15.86 -4.19
CA LEU A 54 2.93 -15.01 -3.52
C LEU A 54 2.88 -15.17 -2.00
N ALA A 55 1.68 -15.24 -1.43
CA ALA A 55 1.48 -15.46 0.02
C ALA A 55 2.02 -16.80 0.48
N ASP A 56 1.76 -17.87 -0.29
CA ASP A 56 2.21 -19.22 0.00
C ASP A 56 3.76 -19.33 -0.04
N GLU A 57 4.43 -18.60 -0.95
CA GLU A 57 5.89 -18.65 -1.12
C GLU A 57 6.66 -17.68 -0.22
N PHE A 58 6.16 -16.46 -0.02
CA PHE A 58 6.89 -15.38 0.64
C PHE A 58 6.25 -14.89 1.95
N GLY A 59 5.07 -15.45 2.29
CA GLY A 59 4.29 -15.02 3.43
C GLY A 59 3.56 -13.68 3.21
N THR A 60 2.77 -13.31 4.21
CA THR A 60 2.05 -12.04 4.26
C THR A 60 2.55 -11.21 5.45
N THR A 61 2.64 -9.90 5.27
CA THR A 61 2.84 -8.98 6.40
C THR A 61 1.46 -8.64 6.95
N VAL A 62 1.12 -9.22 8.10
CA VAL A 62 -0.08 -8.81 8.84
C VAL A 62 0.35 -7.63 9.71
N SER A 63 -0.20 -6.45 9.44
CA SER A 63 -0.07 -5.32 10.35
C SER A 63 -0.75 -5.71 11.67
N MET A 64 0.04 -5.88 12.74
CA MET A 64 -0.43 -6.40 14.03
C MET A 64 -1.35 -5.47 14.82
N THR A 65 -1.78 -4.36 14.24
CA THR A 65 -2.60 -3.36 14.93
C THR A 65 -4.05 -3.78 15.16
N ASN A 66 -4.51 -4.93 14.62
CA ASN A 66 -5.94 -5.27 14.57
C ASN A 66 -6.35 -6.63 15.15
N SER A 67 -5.62 -7.18 16.12
CA SER A 67 -6.07 -8.41 16.80
C SER A 67 -7.35 -8.25 17.66
N SER A 68 -7.80 -7.03 17.91
CA SER A 68 -9.04 -6.76 18.66
C SER A 68 -10.32 -6.80 17.81
N PHE A 69 -10.23 -6.72 16.48
CA PHE A 69 -11.40 -6.71 15.58
C PHE A 69 -12.09 -8.06 15.40
N ALA A 70 -11.40 -9.16 15.65
CA ALA A 70 -11.91 -10.51 15.37
C ALA A 70 -13.03 -10.99 16.31
N LYS A 71 -13.40 -10.24 17.35
CA LYS A 71 -14.32 -10.73 18.40
C LYS A 71 -15.78 -10.32 18.26
N GLU A 72 -16.14 -9.36 17.41
CA GLU A 72 -17.52 -8.84 17.37
C GLU A 72 -18.12 -8.70 15.96
N THR A 73 -17.56 -9.33 14.93
CA THR A 73 -17.92 -9.03 13.56
C THR A 73 -18.71 -10.16 12.90
N SER A 74 -19.79 -9.83 12.17
CA SER A 74 -20.52 -10.76 11.31
C SER A 74 -19.59 -11.33 10.22
N SER A 75 -19.93 -12.51 9.69
CA SER A 75 -19.13 -13.18 8.64
C SER A 75 -18.84 -12.27 7.43
N GLU A 76 -19.79 -11.43 7.05
CA GLU A 76 -19.68 -10.48 5.92
C GLU A 76 -18.64 -9.38 6.17
N SER A 77 -18.52 -8.91 7.40
CA SER A 77 -17.49 -7.92 7.78
C SER A 77 -16.09 -8.54 7.84
N ILE A 78 -15.98 -9.82 8.19
CA ILE A 78 -14.70 -10.55 8.17
C ILE A 78 -14.23 -10.73 6.73
N ASP A 79 -15.11 -11.05 5.79
CA ASP A 79 -14.77 -11.21 4.38
C ASP A 79 -14.30 -9.88 3.74
N LYS A 80 -14.94 -8.77 4.07
CA LYS A 80 -14.52 -7.43 3.64
C LYS A 80 -13.16 -7.06 4.23
N PHE A 81 -12.94 -7.30 5.51
CA PHE A 81 -11.66 -7.05 6.19
C PHE A 81 -10.54 -7.93 5.62
N VAL A 82 -10.77 -9.24 5.45
CA VAL A 82 -9.82 -10.17 4.82
C VAL A 82 -9.51 -9.71 3.40
N GLN A 83 -10.50 -9.21 2.66
CA GLN A 83 -10.31 -8.65 1.32
C GLN A 83 -9.35 -7.46 1.31
N VAL A 84 -9.40 -6.57 2.30
CA VAL A 84 -8.47 -5.45 2.46
C VAL A 84 -7.10 -5.92 2.95
N ALA A 85 -7.04 -6.87 3.89
CA ALA A 85 -5.80 -7.38 4.48
C ALA A 85 -5.01 -8.37 3.60
N GLU A 86 -5.67 -9.10 2.68
CA GLU A 86 -5.03 -10.11 1.82
C GLU A 86 -4.00 -9.56 0.81
N TYR A 87 -3.80 -8.26 0.78
CA TYR A 87 -2.94 -7.64 -0.23
C TYR A 87 -1.52 -7.32 0.23
N GLU A 88 -1.15 -7.61 1.46
CA GLU A 88 0.21 -7.41 1.96
C GLU A 88 1.05 -8.68 1.86
N VAL A 89 1.24 -9.17 0.65
CA VAL A 89 2.16 -10.27 0.39
C VAL A 89 3.59 -9.75 0.30
N ASN A 90 4.54 -10.49 0.90
CA ASN A 90 5.97 -10.18 0.86
C ASN A 90 6.62 -10.61 -0.47
N GLY A 91 5.86 -10.61 -1.56
CA GLY A 91 6.31 -11.03 -2.87
C GLY A 91 5.83 -10.13 -4.00
N GLU A 92 6.65 -10.02 -5.05
CA GLU A 92 6.31 -9.31 -6.30
C GLU A 92 6.19 -10.31 -7.44
N TRP A 93 5.06 -10.25 -8.15
CA TRP A 93 4.87 -11.02 -9.38
C TRP A 93 5.60 -10.33 -10.53
N ILE A 94 6.56 -11.01 -11.13
CA ILE A 94 7.39 -10.45 -12.21
C ILE A 94 6.72 -10.72 -13.56
N GLU A 95 6.46 -11.99 -13.87
CA GLU A 95 5.85 -12.40 -15.13
C GLU A 95 5.03 -13.69 -14.98
N THR A 96 4.03 -13.85 -15.81
CA THR A 96 3.27 -15.10 -15.91
C THR A 96 3.99 -16.05 -16.87
N VAL A 97 4.17 -17.30 -16.42
CA VAL A 97 4.80 -18.36 -17.23
C VAL A 97 3.71 -19.25 -17.82
N GLY A 98 3.63 -19.28 -19.14
CA GLY A 98 2.61 -19.99 -19.88
C GLY A 98 1.24 -19.27 -19.86
N LYS A 99 0.21 -19.97 -20.31
CA LYS A 99 -1.17 -19.45 -20.32
C LYS A 99 -1.86 -19.88 -19.02
N PRO A 100 -2.53 -18.96 -18.29
CA PRO A 100 -3.36 -19.33 -17.15
C PRO A 100 -4.47 -20.29 -17.55
N ASP A 101 -4.75 -21.26 -16.70
CA ASP A 101 -5.89 -22.17 -16.86
C ASP A 101 -7.07 -21.60 -16.08
N ILE A 102 -8.18 -21.34 -16.77
CA ILE A 102 -9.38 -20.75 -16.18
C ILE A 102 -10.57 -21.65 -16.53
N THR A 103 -11.09 -22.32 -15.52
CA THR A 103 -12.30 -23.14 -15.61
C THR A 103 -13.50 -22.33 -15.12
N VAL A 104 -14.60 -22.39 -15.87
CA VAL A 104 -15.86 -21.70 -15.55
C VAL A 104 -16.98 -22.73 -15.48
N ILE A 105 -17.67 -22.75 -14.36
CA ILE A 105 -18.87 -23.56 -14.14
C ILE A 105 -20.03 -22.61 -13.92
N SER A 106 -21.07 -22.67 -14.78
CA SER A 106 -22.29 -21.89 -14.59
C SER A 106 -23.11 -22.50 -13.45
N GLN A 107 -23.65 -21.66 -12.58
CA GLN A 107 -24.56 -22.00 -11.49
C GLN A 107 -25.82 -21.14 -11.60
N ASP A 108 -26.90 -21.56 -10.91
CA ASP A 108 -28.19 -20.84 -10.97
C ASP A 108 -28.06 -19.37 -10.50
N ASP A 109 -27.16 -19.11 -9.56
CA ASP A 109 -26.95 -17.78 -8.95
C ASP A 109 -25.64 -17.07 -9.42
N GLY A 110 -25.02 -17.52 -10.53
CA GLY A 110 -23.80 -16.89 -11.05
C GLY A 110 -22.78 -17.86 -11.64
N PHE A 111 -21.49 -17.61 -11.41
CA PHE A 111 -20.39 -18.40 -11.96
C PHE A 111 -19.44 -18.89 -10.87
N LEU A 112 -19.05 -20.15 -10.92
CA LEU A 112 -17.90 -20.64 -10.17
C LEU A 112 -16.68 -20.64 -11.10
N ILE A 113 -15.67 -19.85 -10.78
CA ILE A 113 -14.49 -19.65 -11.60
C ILE A 113 -13.26 -20.11 -10.84
N THR A 114 -12.55 -21.10 -11.38
CA THR A 114 -11.28 -21.54 -10.85
C THR A 114 -10.16 -21.10 -11.79
N ALA A 115 -9.22 -20.30 -11.26
CA ALA A 115 -8.05 -19.82 -11.98
C ALA A 115 -6.79 -20.48 -11.40
N LYS A 116 -5.98 -21.10 -12.30
CA LYS A 116 -4.64 -21.62 -11.99
C LYS A 116 -3.62 -20.82 -12.75
N VAL A 117 -2.56 -20.39 -12.08
CA VAL A 117 -1.52 -19.56 -12.69
C VAL A 117 -0.14 -19.98 -12.19
N LYS A 118 0.84 -19.91 -13.09
CA LYS A 118 2.26 -20.10 -12.78
C LYS A 118 3.02 -18.86 -13.24
N GLY A 119 3.99 -18.42 -12.45
CA GLY A 119 4.78 -17.25 -12.80
C GLY A 119 6.12 -17.21 -12.10
N LYS A 120 6.92 -16.21 -12.47
CA LYS A 120 8.13 -15.84 -11.76
C LYS A 120 7.82 -14.73 -10.76
N ALA A 121 8.37 -14.87 -9.57
CA ALA A 121 8.21 -13.94 -8.48
C ALA A 121 9.51 -13.79 -7.70
N ARG A 122 9.61 -12.70 -6.92
CA ARG A 122 10.71 -12.47 -6.01
C ARG A 122 10.21 -11.96 -4.68
N GLU A 123 10.99 -12.20 -3.64
CA GLU A 123 10.73 -11.68 -2.31
C GLU A 123 10.87 -10.15 -2.29
N ILE A 124 9.94 -9.45 -1.64
CA ILE A 124 10.08 -8.03 -1.30
C ILE A 124 10.86 -7.98 0.02
N LYS A 125 12.10 -7.51 -0.03
CA LYS A 125 12.89 -7.31 1.19
C LYS A 125 12.26 -6.22 2.02
N ARG A 126 12.18 -6.45 3.35
CA ARG A 126 11.76 -5.42 4.30
C ARG A 126 12.77 -4.27 4.30
N ALA A 127 12.26 -3.06 4.44
CA ALA A 127 13.08 -1.88 4.64
C ALA A 127 13.93 -2.00 5.90
N LYS A 128 15.12 -1.42 5.86
CA LYS A 128 16.01 -1.33 7.02
C LYS A 128 15.63 -0.20 7.97
N VAL A 129 14.84 0.77 7.48
CA VAL A 129 14.42 1.94 8.23
C VAL A 129 13.04 1.68 8.80
N GLU A 130 12.93 1.71 10.13
CA GLU A 130 11.66 1.65 10.84
C GLU A 130 11.26 3.07 11.25
N PHE A 131 9.99 3.41 11.08
CA PHE A 131 9.41 4.67 11.53
C PHE A 131 8.34 4.40 12.60
N MET A 132 8.02 5.42 13.38
CA MET A 132 6.89 5.38 14.32
C MET A 132 5.72 6.16 13.72
N ALA A 133 4.54 5.57 13.76
CA ALA A 133 3.31 6.23 13.34
C ALA A 133 2.15 5.83 14.26
N LYS A 134 1.27 6.80 14.56
CA LYS A 134 0.08 6.60 15.40
C LYS A 134 -1.08 7.35 14.78
N VAL A 135 -2.17 6.64 14.55
CA VAL A 135 -3.42 7.23 14.09
C VAL A 135 -4.16 7.80 15.29
N LEU A 136 -4.56 9.08 15.21
CA LEU A 136 -5.13 9.82 16.32
C LEU A 136 -6.52 10.34 15.95
N CYS A 137 -7.46 10.33 16.91
CA CYS A 137 -8.84 10.76 16.74
C CYS A 137 -9.14 11.96 17.65
N ASN A 138 -9.70 13.02 17.07
CA ASN A 138 -10.19 14.21 17.79
C ASN A 138 -9.16 14.92 18.68
N GLY A 139 -7.87 14.65 18.48
CA GLY A 139 -6.80 15.28 19.22
C GLY A 139 -5.43 14.90 18.70
N THR A 140 -4.41 15.69 19.06
CA THR A 140 -3.06 15.60 18.49
C THR A 140 -2.02 14.99 19.45
N ASP A 141 -2.42 14.68 20.68
CA ASP A 141 -1.57 13.97 21.66
C ASP A 141 -1.66 12.45 21.46
N ASP A 142 -0.62 11.73 21.82
CA ASP A 142 -0.52 10.27 21.71
C ASP A 142 -1.63 9.50 22.49
N LYS A 143 -2.23 10.11 23.52
CA LYS A 143 -3.35 9.51 24.25
C LYS A 143 -4.64 9.35 23.42
N PHE A 144 -4.72 10.01 22.26
CA PHE A 144 -5.83 9.92 21.31
C PHE A 144 -5.61 8.86 20.25
N GLU A 145 -4.60 8.00 20.42
CA GLU A 145 -4.34 6.87 19.52
C GLU A 145 -5.52 5.91 19.50
N THR A 146 -6.04 5.63 18.30
CA THR A 146 -7.14 4.70 18.09
C THR A 146 -7.17 4.19 16.65
N ASP A 147 -7.78 3.02 16.45
CA ASP A 147 -8.11 2.43 15.16
C ASP A 147 -9.63 2.52 14.86
N ARG A 148 -10.41 3.16 15.74
CA ARG A 148 -11.87 3.28 15.63
C ARG A 148 -12.28 4.73 15.54
N PHE A 149 -13.11 5.02 14.56
CA PHE A 149 -13.64 6.35 14.28
C PHE A 149 -15.17 6.29 14.15
N ASN A 150 -15.81 7.35 14.57
CA ASN A 150 -17.23 7.58 14.34
C ASN A 150 -17.40 8.66 13.25
N THR A 151 -18.62 8.79 12.74
CA THR A 151 -18.99 9.88 11.85
C THR A 151 -18.74 11.23 12.53
N ASN A 152 -18.09 12.16 11.79
CA ASN A 152 -17.61 13.48 12.21
C ASN A 152 -16.35 13.47 13.09
N ASP A 153 -15.69 12.34 13.32
CA ASP A 153 -14.40 12.33 13.98
C ASP A 153 -13.30 12.92 13.07
N GLN A 154 -12.37 13.67 13.68
CA GLN A 154 -11.21 14.24 13.02
C GLN A 154 -10.06 13.25 13.02
N LEU A 155 -9.45 13.07 11.84
CA LEU A 155 -8.28 12.22 11.65
C LEU A 155 -6.99 13.03 11.78
N TYR A 156 -6.09 12.57 12.63
CA TYR A 156 -4.71 13.05 12.71
C TYR A 156 -3.73 11.87 12.63
N LEU A 157 -2.49 12.15 12.26
CA LEU A 157 -1.43 11.15 12.22
C LEU A 157 -0.16 11.71 12.86
N SER A 158 0.28 11.09 13.96
CA SER A 158 1.62 11.31 14.51
C SER A 158 2.62 10.48 13.73
N PHE A 159 3.69 11.10 13.24
CA PHE A 159 4.75 10.43 12.47
C PHE A 159 6.13 10.88 12.93
N GLN A 160 7.07 9.92 13.02
CA GLN A 160 8.47 10.19 13.30
C GLN A 160 9.36 9.14 12.64
N SER A 161 10.42 9.59 11.98
CA SER A 161 11.45 8.74 11.37
C SER A 161 12.82 8.97 12.03
N PRO A 162 13.68 7.95 12.15
CA PRO A 162 15.05 8.11 12.66
C PRO A 162 15.98 8.81 11.64
N THR A 163 15.58 8.93 10.37
CA THR A 163 16.38 9.54 9.30
C THR A 163 15.57 10.59 8.55
N ASP A 164 16.27 11.52 7.89
CA ASP A 164 15.68 12.43 6.91
C ASP A 164 15.09 11.62 5.75
N GLY A 165 13.99 12.12 5.16
CA GLY A 165 13.37 11.46 4.03
C GLY A 165 12.04 12.08 3.62
N TYR A 166 11.16 11.25 3.08
CA TYR A 166 9.88 11.64 2.54
C TYR A 166 8.77 10.71 3.03
N CYS A 167 7.66 11.31 3.42
CA CYS A 167 6.48 10.59 3.89
C CYS A 167 5.33 10.78 2.91
N LEU A 168 4.59 9.71 2.62
CA LEU A 168 3.34 9.72 1.87
C LEU A 168 2.29 8.96 2.67
N VAL A 169 1.04 9.42 2.59
CA VAL A 169 -0.08 8.75 3.25
C VAL A 169 -1.22 8.56 2.26
N TYR A 170 -1.69 7.33 2.17
CA TYR A 170 -2.84 6.96 1.36
C TYR A 170 -3.88 6.26 2.22
N LEU A 171 -5.15 6.57 1.99
CA LEU A 171 -6.29 5.85 2.54
C LEU A 171 -6.92 5.02 1.42
N ILE A 172 -7.12 3.74 1.67
CA ILE A 172 -7.86 2.83 0.78
C ILE A 172 -9.20 2.54 1.43
N ASP A 173 -10.27 2.77 0.69
CA ASP A 173 -11.63 2.46 1.09
C ASP A 173 -12.15 1.12 0.55
N GLU A 174 -13.31 0.70 1.00
CA GLU A 174 -13.97 -0.52 0.55
C GLU A 174 -14.39 -0.46 -0.94
N SER A 175 -14.57 0.73 -1.51
CA SER A 175 -14.91 0.93 -2.93
C SER A 175 -13.74 0.75 -3.88
N GLN A 176 -12.58 0.28 -3.37
CA GLN A 176 -11.34 0.07 -4.12
C GLN A 176 -10.77 1.37 -4.71
N LYS A 177 -10.92 2.47 -3.99
CA LYS A 177 -10.26 3.73 -4.25
C LYS A 177 -9.11 3.97 -3.27
N ALA A 178 -8.06 4.59 -3.75
CA ALA A 178 -6.91 5.02 -2.96
C ALA A 178 -6.82 6.55 -3.00
N TYR A 179 -7.00 7.17 -1.85
CA TYR A 179 -6.97 8.62 -1.65
C TYR A 179 -5.60 9.05 -1.14
N CYS A 180 -4.94 9.98 -1.82
CA CYS A 180 -3.68 10.58 -1.38
C CYS A 180 -3.98 11.66 -0.33
N LEU A 181 -3.72 11.36 0.94
CA LEU A 181 -3.89 12.30 2.05
C LEU A 181 -2.64 13.16 2.27
N LEU A 182 -1.45 12.60 1.98
CA LEU A 182 -0.17 13.31 2.03
C LEU A 182 0.69 12.88 0.83
N PRO A 183 1.31 13.79 0.08
CA PRO A 183 1.36 15.26 0.24
C PRO A 183 -0.02 15.92 0.13
N TYR A 184 -0.20 17.03 0.83
CA TYR A 184 -1.44 17.81 0.80
C TYR A 184 -1.83 18.20 -0.63
N ARG A 185 -3.13 18.43 -0.88
CA ARG A 185 -3.68 18.66 -2.23
C ARG A 185 -2.94 19.72 -3.03
N GLN A 186 -2.55 20.81 -2.37
CA GLN A 186 -1.85 21.93 -3.00
C GLN A 186 -0.35 21.67 -3.22
N GLN A 187 0.21 20.61 -2.64
CA GLN A 187 1.62 20.24 -2.83
C GLN A 187 1.78 19.40 -4.10
N THR A 188 2.41 19.97 -5.12
CA THR A 188 2.55 19.35 -6.45
C THR A 188 3.80 18.49 -6.61
N THR A 189 4.74 18.56 -5.66
CA THR A 189 6.04 17.86 -5.74
C THR A 189 5.93 16.34 -5.63
N GLY A 190 4.80 15.83 -5.12
CA GLY A 190 4.57 14.40 -4.96
C GLY A 190 5.27 13.77 -3.75
N ASN A 191 6.00 14.57 -2.94
CA ASN A 191 6.73 14.12 -1.76
C ASN A 191 6.56 15.13 -0.61
N PHE A 192 6.36 14.63 0.61
CA PHE A 192 6.35 15.45 1.81
C PHE A 192 7.66 15.23 2.59
N PRO A 193 8.56 16.23 2.69
CA PRO A 193 9.84 16.07 3.34
C PRO A 193 9.68 15.97 4.86
N VAL A 194 10.41 15.07 5.48
CA VAL A 194 10.48 14.90 6.93
C VAL A 194 11.94 14.89 7.40
N LYS A 195 12.18 15.42 8.62
CA LYS A 195 13.48 15.47 9.26
C LYS A 195 13.63 14.37 10.31
N ALA A 196 14.84 13.88 10.43
CA ALA A 196 15.21 12.86 11.41
C ALA A 196 14.81 13.24 12.83
N ASN A 197 14.27 12.28 13.57
CA ASN A 197 13.93 12.39 14.99
C ASN A 197 12.95 13.52 15.35
N ARG A 198 12.30 14.12 14.34
CA ARG A 198 11.25 15.11 14.53
C ARG A 198 9.88 14.45 14.49
N ARG A 199 9.06 14.71 15.53
CA ARG A 199 7.65 14.33 15.55
C ARG A 199 6.84 15.31 14.68
N TYR A 200 6.06 14.78 13.75
CA TYR A 200 5.09 15.49 12.93
C TYR A 200 3.69 15.10 13.39
N VAL A 201 2.80 16.08 13.47
CA VAL A 201 1.36 15.85 13.57
C VAL A 201 0.74 16.29 12.26
N LEU A 202 0.45 15.32 11.42
CA LEU A 202 -0.11 15.54 10.09
C LEU A 202 -1.61 15.76 10.18
N PHE A 203 -2.17 16.48 9.21
CA PHE A 203 -3.58 16.85 9.10
C PHE A 203 -4.05 17.87 10.15
N SER A 204 -3.11 18.53 10.83
CA SER A 204 -3.36 19.58 11.83
C SER A 204 -2.66 20.88 11.42
N PRO A 205 -3.36 21.89 10.92
CA PRO A 205 -2.78 23.20 10.62
C PRO A 205 -2.12 23.87 11.83
N LYS A 206 -2.70 23.61 13.01
CA LYS A 206 -2.23 24.15 14.29
C LYS A 206 -0.83 23.65 14.68
N ASP A 207 -0.52 22.38 14.35
CA ASP A 207 0.73 21.71 14.73
C ASP A 207 1.76 21.75 13.58
N ALA A 208 1.37 22.23 12.41
CA ALA A 208 2.24 22.34 11.25
C ALA A 208 3.21 23.52 11.35
N ASP A 209 4.30 23.45 10.59
CA ASP A 209 5.19 24.59 10.41
C ASP A 209 4.44 25.79 9.79
N ARG A 210 4.71 26.98 10.25
CA ARG A 210 4.04 28.22 9.76
C ARG A 210 4.10 28.36 8.25
N SER A 211 5.17 27.89 7.62
CA SER A 211 5.37 27.97 6.16
C SER A 211 4.42 27.08 5.35
N ILE A 212 3.85 26.04 5.96
CA ILE A 212 2.96 25.08 5.30
C ILE A 212 1.58 24.99 5.95
N ALA A 213 1.34 25.67 7.07
CA ALA A 213 0.10 25.57 7.83
C ALA A 213 -1.16 25.85 6.98
N SER A 214 -1.08 26.80 6.04
CA SER A 214 -2.19 27.12 5.12
C SER A 214 -2.41 26.06 4.02
N LEU A 215 -1.46 25.15 3.83
CA LEU A 215 -1.54 24.07 2.84
C LEU A 215 -2.07 22.77 3.44
N VAL A 216 -2.14 22.70 4.78
CA VAL A 216 -2.55 21.48 5.47
C VAL A 216 -4.01 21.18 5.21
N ASP A 217 -4.26 19.98 4.70
CA ASP A 217 -5.62 19.45 4.57
C ASP A 217 -6.05 18.83 5.90
N GLU A 218 -7.27 19.15 6.35
CA GLU A 218 -7.93 18.53 7.51
C GLU A 218 -8.94 17.49 7.03
N TYR A 219 -9.02 16.35 7.73
CA TYR A 219 -9.91 15.26 7.36
C TYR A 219 -10.88 14.97 8.48
N ILE A 220 -12.17 15.03 8.13
CA ILE A 220 -13.29 14.60 8.96
C ILE A 220 -13.86 13.34 8.34
N LEU A 221 -13.91 12.26 9.10
CA LEU A 221 -14.38 10.97 8.60
C LEU A 221 -15.92 10.93 8.64
N ASN A 222 -16.50 10.55 7.51
CA ASN A 222 -17.95 10.36 7.39
C ASN A 222 -18.18 8.98 6.78
N SER A 223 -18.99 8.16 7.46
CA SER A 223 -19.47 6.90 6.94
C SER A 223 -20.93 7.03 6.52
N GLN A 224 -21.27 6.44 5.39
CA GLN A 224 -22.65 6.29 4.93
C GLN A 224 -23.26 4.95 5.38
N GLU A 225 -22.40 4.02 5.78
CA GLU A 225 -22.78 2.70 6.27
C GLU A 225 -22.61 2.59 7.79
N SER A 226 -23.20 1.60 8.40
CA SER A 226 -23.09 1.36 9.86
C SER A 226 -21.68 1.00 10.29
N LYS A 227 -20.86 0.43 9.37
CA LYS A 227 -19.44 0.13 9.54
C LYS A 227 -18.76 0.18 8.17
N GLU A 228 -17.60 0.83 8.11
CA GLU A 228 -16.72 0.86 6.97
C GLU A 228 -15.30 0.50 7.42
N TYR A 229 -14.58 -0.24 6.59
CA TYR A 229 -13.19 -0.59 6.84
C TYR A 229 -12.30 0.14 5.85
N ASN A 230 -11.41 0.95 6.40
CA ASN A 230 -10.44 1.70 5.62
C ASN A 230 -9.02 1.25 6.00
N GLN A 231 -8.11 1.22 5.03
CA GLN A 231 -6.72 0.91 5.27
C GLN A 231 -5.86 2.15 5.03
N LEU A 232 -5.08 2.53 6.05
CA LEU A 232 -4.16 3.66 5.96
C LEU A 232 -2.75 3.14 5.63
N TYR A 233 -2.23 3.53 4.48
CA TYR A 233 -0.85 3.27 4.07
C TYR A 233 0.02 4.46 4.42
N ILE A 234 1.02 4.23 5.29
CA ILE A 234 2.03 5.21 5.65
C ILE A 234 3.33 4.75 5.02
N ILE A 235 3.83 5.52 4.06
CA ILE A 235 4.98 5.19 3.24
C ILE A 235 6.09 6.15 3.56
N PHE A 236 7.25 5.62 3.93
CA PHE A 236 8.45 6.42 4.18
C PHE A 236 9.61 5.93 3.31
N SER A 237 10.42 6.87 2.82
CA SER A 237 11.69 6.57 2.16
C SER A 237 12.71 7.67 2.45
N PRO A 238 14.00 7.31 2.67
CA PRO A 238 15.09 8.28 2.66
C PRO A 238 15.27 8.97 1.30
N ASN A 239 14.79 8.33 0.22
CA ASN A 239 14.90 8.80 -1.16
C ASN A 239 13.58 9.38 -1.67
N PRO A 240 13.60 10.35 -2.61
CA PRO A 240 12.39 10.87 -3.23
C PRO A 240 11.64 9.75 -3.96
N LEU A 241 10.35 9.60 -3.67
CA LEU A 241 9.47 8.66 -4.35
C LEU A 241 8.93 9.26 -5.66
N THR A 242 8.77 8.42 -6.68
CA THR A 242 8.10 8.86 -7.91
C THR A 242 6.63 9.14 -7.63
N LYS A 243 6.12 10.27 -8.16
CA LYS A 243 4.72 10.63 -7.98
C LYS A 243 3.78 9.57 -8.58
N THR A 244 2.70 9.26 -7.87
CA THR A 244 1.60 8.43 -8.41
C THR A 244 0.84 9.16 -9.52
N ILE A 245 0.12 8.39 -10.34
CA ILE A 245 -0.89 8.93 -11.26
C ILE A 245 -2.19 9.04 -10.47
N ASP A 246 -2.40 10.17 -9.82
CA ASP A 246 -3.60 10.51 -9.09
C ASP A 246 -4.31 11.72 -9.73
N ARG A 247 -5.61 11.85 -9.52
CA ARG A 247 -6.43 12.93 -10.08
C ARG A 247 -7.24 13.59 -8.97
N SER A 248 -7.35 14.90 -9.03
CA SER A 248 -8.37 15.62 -8.26
C SER A 248 -9.71 15.47 -8.97
N THR A 249 -10.71 14.98 -8.24
CA THR A 249 -12.09 14.91 -8.74
C THR A 249 -12.85 16.20 -8.44
N THR A 250 -12.56 16.81 -7.29
CA THR A 250 -13.08 18.11 -6.88
C THR A 250 -12.02 18.87 -6.08
N GLU A 251 -12.24 20.19 -5.87
CA GLU A 251 -11.34 21.00 -5.03
C GLU A 251 -11.36 20.64 -3.54
N LEU A 252 -12.41 19.93 -3.09
CA LEU A 252 -12.61 19.58 -1.67
C LEU A 252 -12.13 18.16 -1.32
N MET A 253 -12.03 17.29 -2.30
CA MET A 253 -11.65 15.87 -2.06
C MET A 253 -10.15 15.65 -2.24
N PRO A 254 -9.54 14.69 -1.50
CA PRO A 254 -8.17 14.25 -1.77
C PRO A 254 -8.02 13.78 -3.22
N ARG A 255 -6.79 13.85 -3.73
CA ARG A 255 -6.48 13.22 -5.02
C ARG A 255 -6.72 11.71 -4.92
N GLU A 256 -7.33 11.12 -5.94
CA GLU A 256 -7.65 9.70 -5.93
C GLU A 256 -7.06 8.95 -7.12
N THR A 257 -6.85 7.67 -6.91
CA THR A 257 -6.50 6.69 -7.95
C THR A 257 -7.19 5.36 -7.62
N THR A 258 -7.17 4.41 -8.54
CA THR A 258 -7.65 3.05 -8.22
C THR A 258 -6.63 2.31 -7.36
N VAL A 259 -7.11 1.40 -6.52
CA VAL A 259 -6.23 0.52 -5.70
C VAL A 259 -5.26 -0.27 -6.58
N GLU A 260 -5.69 -0.70 -7.76
CA GLU A 260 -4.82 -1.40 -8.72
C GLU A 260 -3.64 -0.53 -9.16
N ASN A 261 -3.91 0.74 -9.54
CA ASN A 261 -2.86 1.68 -9.93
C ASN A 261 -1.94 2.03 -8.76
N PHE A 262 -2.51 2.24 -7.58
CA PHE A 262 -1.75 2.47 -6.35
C PHE A 262 -0.80 1.30 -6.07
N ARG A 263 -1.27 0.06 -6.14
CA ARG A 263 -0.43 -1.14 -5.92
C ARG A 263 0.67 -1.29 -6.96
N LYS A 264 0.36 -1.07 -8.24
CA LYS A 264 1.37 -1.09 -9.31
C LYS A 264 2.46 -0.04 -9.06
N TRP A 265 2.05 1.14 -8.62
CA TRP A 265 2.97 2.21 -8.24
C TRP A 265 3.80 1.82 -7.01
N LEU A 266 3.18 1.34 -5.94
CA LEU A 266 3.85 0.94 -4.70
C LEU A 266 4.88 -0.18 -4.96
N ALA A 267 4.51 -1.19 -5.74
CA ALA A 267 5.42 -2.26 -6.14
C ALA A 267 6.62 -1.74 -6.95
N ARG A 268 6.42 -0.73 -7.82
CA ARG A 268 7.50 -0.07 -8.55
C ARG A 268 8.42 0.69 -7.62
N CYS A 269 7.88 1.43 -6.66
CA CYS A 269 8.67 2.15 -5.66
C CYS A 269 9.50 1.18 -4.83
N ARG A 270 8.91 0.11 -4.29
CA ARG A 270 9.61 -0.94 -3.52
C ARG A 270 10.73 -1.63 -4.31
N ARG A 271 10.57 -1.75 -5.62
CA ARG A 271 11.60 -2.33 -6.50
C ARG A 271 12.81 -1.42 -6.67
N ASN A 272 12.56 -0.13 -6.78
CA ASN A 272 13.58 0.87 -7.06
C ASN A 272 14.25 1.41 -5.79
N ASP A 273 13.59 1.25 -4.64
CA ASP A 273 14.03 1.75 -3.35
C ASP A 273 13.90 0.66 -2.29
N LEU A 274 15.03 0.07 -1.92
CA LEU A 274 15.11 -0.99 -0.93
C LEU A 274 15.05 -0.47 0.51
N ASP A 275 15.21 0.83 0.71
CA ASP A 275 15.14 1.49 2.02
C ASP A 275 13.74 2.06 2.31
N MET A 276 12.80 1.90 1.36
CA MET A 276 11.41 2.30 1.56
C MET A 276 10.72 1.38 2.57
N ALA A 277 10.06 2.00 3.56
CA ALA A 277 9.20 1.35 4.56
C ALA A 277 7.71 1.67 4.28
N VAL A 278 6.83 0.74 4.64
CA VAL A 278 5.37 0.92 4.50
C VAL A 278 4.70 0.32 5.73
#